data_2abe629b8fc89f8cc662ddb1a9bb9ecc
#
_entry.id   2abe629b8fc89f8cc662ddb1a9bb9ecc
#
_cell.length_a   1.000
_cell.length_b   1.000
_cell.length_c   1.000
_cell.angle_alpha   90.00
_cell.angle_beta   90.00
_cell.angle_gamma   90.00
#
_symmetry.space_group_name_H-M   'P 1'
#
loop_
_entity.id
_entity.type
_entity.pdbx_description
1 polymer ?
#
loop_
_entity_poly.entity_id
_entity_poly.type
_entity_poly.pdbx_seq_one_letter_code
_entity_poly.pdbx_strand_id
1 'polypeptide(L)'
;RLGSLRIEGLERHSESVVQRLAGFQSGDRYLESRLLDFQERLVKTQLFDAARVQLLLDEPGPDGLYPVLVSLREAPQQQATTSVGYHANAGQRVGLEYLNRQPLGLPLRARSKLELGRELRTAEFELSSHPQEDFTRRLASMQYEQDRSGDQISTSLGLRLGWLRDTTDDEQLTYA
;
A
#
# COMPACT_ATOMS: atom_id res chain seq x y z
N ARG A 1 6.65 11.64 -28.32
CA ARG A 1 7.48 11.67 -27.11
C ARG A 1 6.64 12.12 -25.94
N LEU A 2 7.01 11.72 -24.71
CA LEU A 2 6.33 12.09 -23.47
C LEU A 2 6.63 13.55 -23.13
N GLY A 3 5.60 14.28 -22.71
CA GLY A 3 5.68 15.65 -22.23
C GLY A 3 5.66 15.74 -20.70
N SER A 4 5.19 16.88 -20.19
CA SER A 4 5.01 17.09 -18.75
C SER A 4 3.89 16.21 -18.16
N LEU A 5 4.03 15.89 -16.89
CA LEU A 5 2.93 15.27 -16.12
C LEU A 5 1.89 16.33 -15.76
N ARG A 6 0.62 16.03 -16.08
CA ARG A 6 -0.54 16.78 -15.57
C ARG A 6 -1.26 15.87 -14.58
N ILE A 7 -1.29 16.26 -13.33
CA ILE A 7 -1.81 15.44 -12.24
C ILE A 7 -3.11 16.03 -11.74
N GLU A 8 -4.16 15.20 -11.65
CA GLU A 8 -5.49 15.59 -11.20
C GLU A 8 -5.97 14.66 -10.09
N GLY A 9 -6.79 15.17 -9.17
CA GLY A 9 -7.42 14.38 -8.11
C GLY A 9 -6.57 14.22 -6.85
N LEU A 10 -5.50 15.02 -6.69
CA LEU A 10 -4.76 15.10 -5.43
C LEU A 10 -5.48 16.07 -4.47
N GLU A 11 -5.70 15.63 -3.25
CA GLU A 11 -6.29 16.42 -2.17
C GLU A 11 -5.33 16.57 -0.98
N ARG A 12 -4.60 15.52 -0.64
CA ARG A 12 -3.76 15.41 0.56
C ARG A 12 -2.30 15.15 0.26
N HIS A 13 -2.04 14.46 -0.85
CA HIS A 13 -0.68 14.12 -1.25
C HIS A 13 -0.09 15.18 -2.18
N SER A 14 1.22 15.39 -2.09
CA SER A 14 1.92 16.31 -3.00
C SER A 14 2.19 15.65 -4.35
N GLU A 15 2.25 16.46 -5.40
CA GLU A 15 2.61 16.00 -6.74
C GLU A 15 3.97 15.29 -6.79
N SER A 16 4.90 15.67 -5.91
CA SER A 16 6.23 15.08 -5.83
C SER A 16 6.20 13.57 -5.51
N VAL A 17 5.14 13.07 -4.84
CA VAL A 17 4.95 11.64 -4.60
C VAL A 17 4.68 10.93 -5.92
N VAL A 18 3.81 11.49 -6.75
CA VAL A 18 3.43 10.94 -8.05
C VAL A 18 4.61 11.01 -9.03
N GLN A 19 5.30 12.16 -9.07
CA GLN A 19 6.45 12.38 -9.96
C GLN A 19 7.59 11.39 -9.69
N ARG A 20 7.89 11.09 -8.42
CA ARG A 20 8.92 10.09 -8.06
C ARG A 20 8.60 8.69 -8.54
N LEU A 21 7.33 8.37 -8.69
CA LEU A 21 6.88 7.05 -9.16
C LEU A 21 6.80 6.93 -10.68
N ALA A 22 6.97 8.04 -11.42
CA ALA A 22 6.78 8.04 -12.86
C ALA A 22 7.77 7.13 -13.61
N GLY A 23 9.05 7.11 -13.19
CA GLY A 23 10.08 6.27 -13.82
C GLY A 23 10.42 6.68 -15.26
N PHE A 24 10.01 7.89 -15.68
CA PHE A 24 10.34 8.51 -16.96
C PHE A 24 10.45 10.02 -16.82
N GLN A 25 11.06 10.66 -17.81
CA GLN A 25 11.22 12.11 -17.88
C GLN A 25 10.59 12.68 -19.15
N SER A 26 10.34 14.00 -19.12
CA SER A 26 9.91 14.72 -20.32
C SER A 26 10.96 14.61 -21.43
N GLY A 27 10.51 14.30 -22.66
CA GLY A 27 11.37 14.02 -23.80
C GLY A 27 11.61 12.54 -24.09
N ASP A 28 11.33 11.66 -23.13
CA ASP A 28 11.46 10.22 -23.32
C ASP A 28 10.57 9.69 -24.44
N ARG A 29 10.98 8.56 -25.01
CA ARG A 29 10.18 7.87 -26.02
C ARG A 29 8.91 7.30 -25.36
N TYR A 30 7.78 7.54 -26.00
CA TYR A 30 6.54 6.87 -25.60
C TYR A 30 6.65 5.35 -25.76
N LEU A 31 6.37 4.65 -24.69
CA LEU A 31 6.16 3.22 -24.63
C LEU A 31 4.92 2.99 -23.74
N GLU A 32 3.93 2.31 -24.27
CA GLU A 32 2.68 2.02 -23.56
C GLU A 32 2.95 1.25 -22.25
N SER A 33 3.85 0.28 -22.29
CA SER A 33 4.25 -0.50 -21.13
C SER A 33 4.73 0.38 -19.97
N ARG A 34 5.49 1.45 -20.24
CA ARG A 34 5.94 2.38 -19.19
C ARG A 34 4.81 3.13 -18.51
N LEU A 35 3.75 3.49 -19.25
CA LEU A 35 2.59 4.14 -18.65
C LEU A 35 1.75 3.14 -17.83
N LEU A 36 1.64 1.91 -18.29
CA LEU A 36 0.99 0.83 -17.54
C LEU A 36 1.77 0.50 -16.26
N ASP A 37 3.08 0.35 -16.34
CA ASP A 37 3.95 0.14 -15.17
C ASP A 37 3.85 1.30 -14.17
N PHE A 38 3.76 2.53 -14.66
CA PHE A 38 3.55 3.69 -13.81
C PHE A 38 2.19 3.67 -13.12
N GLN A 39 1.13 3.34 -13.85
CA GLN A 39 -0.21 3.19 -13.30
C GLN A 39 -0.25 2.09 -12.23
N GLU A 40 0.38 0.97 -12.48
CA GLU A 40 0.48 -0.13 -11.53
C GLU A 40 1.25 0.29 -10.27
N ARG A 41 2.37 1.00 -10.42
CA ARG A 41 3.12 1.57 -9.28
C ARG A 41 2.25 2.45 -8.41
N LEU A 42 1.46 3.35 -9.00
CA LEU A 42 0.55 4.22 -8.27
C LEU A 42 -0.46 3.43 -7.45
N VAL A 43 -1.08 2.40 -8.04
CA VAL A 43 -2.05 1.53 -7.34
C VAL A 43 -1.37 0.72 -6.23
N LYS A 44 -0.18 0.16 -6.48
CA LYS A 44 0.58 -0.62 -5.48
C LYS A 44 0.98 0.18 -4.24
N THR A 45 1.06 1.51 -4.33
CA THR A 45 1.30 2.33 -3.12
C THR A 45 0.18 2.21 -2.09
N GLN A 46 -1.02 1.84 -2.52
CA GLN A 46 -2.25 1.85 -1.73
C GLN A 46 -2.61 3.25 -1.16
N LEU A 47 -2.01 4.30 -1.70
CA LEU A 47 -2.38 5.69 -1.43
C LEU A 47 -3.57 6.12 -2.29
N PHE A 48 -3.78 5.43 -3.40
CA PHE A 48 -4.82 5.72 -4.37
C PHE A 48 -5.72 4.50 -4.55
N ASP A 49 -7.04 4.72 -4.48
CA ASP A 49 -8.05 3.69 -4.78
C ASP A 49 -8.19 3.48 -6.29
N ALA A 50 -7.88 4.51 -7.06
CA ALA A 50 -7.85 4.45 -8.51
C ALA A 50 -6.76 5.36 -9.06
N ALA A 51 -6.08 4.88 -10.09
CA ALA A 51 -5.12 5.63 -10.87
C ALA A 51 -5.33 5.32 -12.36
N ARG A 52 -5.39 6.35 -13.18
CA ARG A 52 -5.44 6.25 -14.64
C ARG A 52 -4.33 7.10 -15.21
N VAL A 53 -3.54 6.53 -16.08
CA VAL A 53 -2.44 7.21 -16.77
C VAL A 53 -2.71 7.14 -18.27
N GLN A 54 -2.77 8.28 -18.94
CA GLN A 54 -3.05 8.34 -20.38
C GLN A 54 -2.25 9.46 -21.05
N LEU A 55 -1.89 9.25 -22.29
CA LEU A 55 -1.24 10.25 -23.12
C LEU A 55 -2.30 11.13 -23.80
N LEU A 56 -2.17 12.46 -23.68
CA LEU A 56 -3.07 13.41 -24.36
C LEU A 56 -2.56 13.66 -25.77
N LEU A 57 -3.08 12.87 -26.73
CA LEU A 57 -2.70 12.96 -28.14
C LEU A 57 -3.28 14.20 -28.84
N ASP A 58 -4.38 14.73 -28.33
CA ASP A 58 -5.12 15.85 -28.90
C ASP A 58 -4.56 17.21 -28.45
N GLU A 59 -3.65 17.24 -27.49
CA GLU A 59 -3.05 18.46 -26.92
C GLU A 59 -1.52 18.43 -27.00
N PRO A 60 -0.90 18.50 -28.18
CA PRO A 60 0.55 18.57 -28.25
C PRO A 60 1.06 19.85 -27.60
N GLY A 61 2.07 19.72 -26.74
CA GLY A 61 2.77 20.87 -26.16
C GLY A 61 3.57 21.65 -27.21
N PRO A 62 4.05 22.85 -26.86
CA PRO A 62 4.80 23.74 -27.77
C PRO A 62 6.06 23.08 -28.38
N ASP A 63 6.62 22.08 -27.67
CA ASP A 63 7.83 21.36 -28.13
C ASP A 63 7.49 20.07 -28.92
N GLY A 64 6.23 19.88 -29.31
CA GLY A 64 5.77 18.65 -29.98
C GLY A 64 5.77 17.41 -29.06
N LEU A 65 5.82 17.62 -27.74
CA LEU A 65 5.71 16.59 -26.72
C LEU A 65 4.25 16.47 -26.27
N TYR A 66 3.82 15.25 -25.96
CA TYR A 66 2.43 14.99 -25.55
C TYR A 66 2.37 14.89 -24.02
N PRO A 67 1.57 15.72 -23.34
CA PRO A 67 1.38 15.64 -21.89
C PRO A 67 0.84 14.27 -21.47
N VAL A 68 1.27 13.82 -20.31
CA VAL A 68 0.75 12.61 -19.67
C VAL A 68 -0.22 13.03 -18.57
N LEU A 69 -1.49 12.71 -18.75
CA LEU A 69 -2.53 12.95 -17.76
C LEU A 69 -2.57 11.79 -16.76
N VAL A 70 -2.48 12.13 -15.50
CA VAL A 70 -2.58 11.20 -14.36
C VAL A 70 -3.80 11.59 -13.53
N SER A 71 -4.89 10.86 -13.69
CA SER A 71 -6.10 11.06 -12.90
C SER A 71 -6.11 10.11 -11.73
N LEU A 72 -6.18 10.65 -10.52
CA LEU A 72 -6.06 9.91 -9.26
C LEU A 72 -7.32 10.07 -8.42
N ARG A 73 -7.62 9.04 -7.65
CA ARG A 73 -8.54 9.10 -6.53
C ARG A 73 -7.82 8.62 -5.28
N GLU A 74 -7.62 9.51 -4.33
CA GLU A 74 -6.93 9.18 -3.10
C GLU A 74 -7.73 8.20 -2.25
N ALA A 75 -7.04 7.20 -1.70
CA ALA A 75 -7.63 6.26 -0.75
C ALA A 75 -7.93 6.96 0.59
N PRO A 76 -8.95 6.53 1.35
CA PRO A 76 -9.20 7.07 2.68
C PRO A 76 -7.95 6.99 3.56
N GLN A 77 -7.64 8.06 4.27
CA GLN A 77 -6.48 8.08 5.16
C GLN A 77 -6.60 7.04 6.27
N GLN A 78 -7.80 6.85 6.78
CA GLN A 78 -8.10 5.91 7.85
C GLN A 78 -9.21 4.96 7.40
N GLN A 79 -9.07 3.71 7.76
CA GLN A 79 -10.05 2.67 7.46
C GLN A 79 -10.15 1.73 8.65
N ALA A 80 -11.36 1.46 9.09
CA ALA A 80 -11.64 0.44 10.09
C ALA A 80 -12.54 -0.63 9.49
N THR A 81 -12.18 -1.87 9.72
CA THR A 81 -12.94 -3.04 9.25
C THR A 81 -13.20 -3.94 10.44
N THR A 82 -14.45 -4.31 10.64
CA THR A 82 -14.85 -5.28 11.65
C THR A 82 -15.25 -6.59 10.97
N SER A 83 -14.94 -7.70 11.59
CA SER A 83 -15.31 -9.03 11.12
C SER A 83 -15.89 -9.87 12.25
N VAL A 84 -16.87 -10.68 11.94
CA VAL A 84 -17.44 -11.68 12.83
C VAL A 84 -17.41 -13.02 12.10
N GLY A 85 -16.90 -14.02 12.77
CA GLY A 85 -16.80 -15.37 12.19
C GLY A 85 -17.12 -16.46 13.20
N TYR A 86 -17.43 -17.63 12.69
CA TYR A 86 -17.58 -18.84 13.47
C TYR A 86 -16.76 -19.95 12.83
N HIS A 87 -15.97 -20.62 13.64
CA HIS A 87 -15.21 -21.79 13.23
C HIS A 87 -15.67 -23.01 14.03
N ALA A 88 -15.93 -24.12 13.35
CA ALA A 88 -16.51 -25.31 13.98
C ALA A 88 -15.71 -25.82 15.20
N ASN A 89 -14.38 -25.70 15.16
CA ASN A 89 -13.48 -26.18 16.21
C ASN A 89 -13.07 -25.10 17.22
N ALA A 90 -13.00 -23.83 16.79
CA ALA A 90 -12.48 -22.72 17.62
C ALA A 90 -13.58 -21.75 18.11
N GLY A 91 -14.85 -21.99 17.71
CA GLY A 91 -15.99 -21.19 18.14
C GLY A 91 -16.10 -19.82 17.47
N GLN A 92 -16.73 -18.89 18.17
CA GLN A 92 -16.97 -17.53 17.70
C GLN A 92 -15.68 -16.69 17.77
N ARG A 93 -15.50 -15.81 16.78
CA ARG A 93 -14.42 -14.84 16.76
C ARG A 93 -14.92 -13.48 16.26
N VAL A 94 -14.34 -12.43 16.79
CA VAL A 94 -14.55 -11.06 16.39
C VAL A 94 -13.20 -10.46 16.03
N GLY A 95 -13.13 -9.80 14.89
CA GLY A 95 -11.93 -9.13 14.42
C GLY A 95 -12.17 -7.63 14.24
N LEU A 96 -11.12 -6.85 14.51
CA LEU A 96 -11.03 -5.44 14.20
C LEU A 96 -9.71 -5.20 13.49
N GLU A 97 -9.76 -4.60 12.32
CA GLU A 97 -8.59 -4.12 11.60
C GLU A 97 -8.69 -2.61 11.43
N TYR A 98 -7.64 -1.91 11.81
CA TYR A 98 -7.51 -0.47 11.63
C TYR A 98 -6.27 -0.17 10.80
N LEU A 99 -6.46 0.61 9.75
CA LEU A 99 -5.42 1.03 8.84
C LEU A 99 -5.36 2.55 8.81
N ASN A 100 -4.19 3.12 9.06
CA ASN A 100 -3.89 4.53 8.87
C ASN A 100 -2.74 4.67 7.87
N ARG A 101 -3.00 5.31 6.72
CA ARG A 101 -2.05 5.45 5.62
C ARG A 101 -1.08 6.60 5.79
N GLN A 102 -1.28 7.43 6.82
CA GLN A 102 -0.41 8.58 7.11
C GLN A 102 -0.49 8.95 8.60
N PRO A 103 -0.03 8.04 9.50
CA PRO A 103 -0.09 8.30 10.93
C PRO A 103 0.74 9.53 11.28
N LEU A 104 0.15 10.48 12.02
CA LEU A 104 0.78 11.74 12.43
C LEU A 104 1.34 12.59 11.27
N GLY A 105 0.80 12.42 10.06
CA GLY A 105 1.29 13.12 8.86
C GLY A 105 2.63 12.57 8.31
N LEU A 106 3.15 11.48 8.87
CA LEU A 106 4.38 10.85 8.42
C LEU A 106 4.15 10.00 7.16
N PRO A 107 5.13 9.85 6.26
CA PRO A 107 5.05 9.01 5.07
C PRO A 107 5.18 7.52 5.44
N LEU A 108 4.33 7.07 6.35
CA LEU A 108 4.27 5.71 6.88
C LEU A 108 2.84 5.20 6.77
N ARG A 109 2.69 3.89 6.88
CA ARG A 109 1.44 3.18 6.98
C ARG A 109 1.43 2.39 8.28
N ALA A 110 0.42 2.57 9.09
CA ALA A 110 0.21 1.79 10.32
C ALA A 110 -1.02 0.91 10.15
N ARG A 111 -0.87 -0.37 10.42
CA ARG A 111 -1.94 -1.36 10.42
C ARG A 111 -1.99 -2.03 11.79
N SER A 112 -3.17 -2.07 12.38
CA SER A 112 -3.43 -2.79 13.62
C SER A 112 -4.52 -3.82 13.36
N LYS A 113 -4.30 -5.05 13.77
CA LYS A 113 -5.28 -6.12 13.69
C LYS A 113 -5.45 -6.73 15.07
N LEU A 114 -6.69 -6.85 15.50
CA LEU A 114 -7.07 -7.52 16.74
C LEU A 114 -8.09 -8.60 16.40
N GLU A 115 -7.84 -9.80 16.86
CA GLU A 115 -8.78 -10.92 16.72
C GLU A 115 -9.00 -11.55 18.12
N LEU A 116 -10.25 -11.61 18.52
CA LEU A 116 -10.68 -12.16 19.81
C LEU A 116 -11.59 -13.35 19.55
N GLY A 117 -11.11 -14.51 19.89
CA GLY A 117 -11.83 -15.76 19.86
C GLY A 117 -11.89 -16.42 21.24
N ARG A 118 -12.59 -17.53 21.32
CA ARG A 118 -12.70 -18.32 22.54
C ARG A 118 -11.36 -18.97 22.89
N GLU A 119 -10.68 -19.52 21.92
CA GLU A 119 -9.44 -20.27 22.06
C GLU A 119 -8.23 -19.47 21.61
N LEU A 120 -8.36 -18.64 20.57
CA LEU A 120 -7.29 -17.86 20.00
C LEU A 120 -7.55 -16.36 20.18
N ARG A 121 -6.53 -15.64 20.65
CA ARG A 121 -6.51 -14.19 20.72
C ARG A 121 -5.23 -13.70 20.06
N THR A 122 -5.35 -12.83 19.08
CA THR A 122 -4.20 -12.25 18.39
C THR A 122 -4.28 -10.74 18.38
N ALA A 123 -3.14 -10.11 18.52
CA ALA A 123 -2.98 -8.68 18.28
C ALA A 123 -1.74 -8.49 17.41
N GLU A 124 -1.90 -7.80 16.32
CA GLU A 124 -0.83 -7.51 15.36
C GLU A 124 -0.77 -6.00 15.12
N PHE A 125 0.44 -5.48 15.14
CA PHE A 125 0.72 -4.11 14.76
C PHE A 125 1.84 -4.10 13.73
N GLU A 126 1.60 -3.43 12.62
CA GLU A 126 2.54 -3.27 11.51
C GLU A 126 2.74 -1.80 11.21
N LEU A 127 3.99 -1.40 11.11
CA LEU A 127 4.39 -0.09 10.61
C LEU A 127 5.27 -0.30 9.38
N SER A 128 4.89 0.30 8.26
CA SER A 128 5.65 0.19 7.01
C SER A 128 5.84 1.54 6.35
N SER A 129 6.96 1.72 5.65
CA SER A 129 7.15 2.88 4.78
C SER A 129 6.25 2.79 3.55
N HIS A 130 5.98 3.92 2.90
CA HIS A 130 5.41 3.87 1.56
C HIS A 130 6.41 3.23 0.60
N PRO A 131 5.94 2.51 -0.44
CA PRO A 131 6.81 1.93 -1.46
C PRO A 131 7.70 2.99 -2.09
N GLN A 132 8.95 2.63 -2.32
CA GLN A 132 9.92 3.43 -3.07
C GLN A 132 9.86 3.09 -4.56
N GLU A 133 10.70 3.71 -5.37
CA GLU A 133 10.74 3.50 -6.84
C GLU A 133 11.01 2.04 -7.23
N ASP A 134 11.76 1.32 -6.40
CA ASP A 134 12.11 -0.10 -6.57
C ASP A 134 11.11 -1.07 -5.94
N PHE A 135 9.93 -0.59 -5.55
CA PHE A 135 8.88 -1.33 -4.82
C PHE A 135 9.30 -1.84 -3.45
N THR A 136 10.44 -1.39 -2.92
CA THR A 136 10.89 -1.75 -1.59
C THR A 136 10.20 -0.88 -0.53
N ARG A 137 9.71 -1.51 0.52
CA ARG A 137 9.20 -0.84 1.73
C ARG A 137 9.86 -1.42 2.97
N ARG A 138 10.16 -0.57 3.93
CA ARG A 138 10.64 -1.01 5.24
C ARG A 138 9.46 -1.41 6.10
N LEU A 139 9.65 -2.46 6.88
CA LEU A 139 8.61 -3.07 7.70
C LEU A 139 9.10 -3.26 9.13
N ALA A 140 8.27 -2.89 10.08
CA ALA A 140 8.39 -3.26 11.48
C ALA A 140 7.05 -3.82 11.94
N SER A 141 7.01 -5.02 12.47
CA SER A 141 5.78 -5.61 13.00
C SER A 141 5.99 -6.25 14.36
N MET A 142 4.93 -6.22 15.16
CA MET A 142 4.82 -6.89 16.44
C MET A 142 3.56 -7.72 16.42
N GLN A 143 3.68 -8.97 16.82
CA GLN A 143 2.58 -9.92 16.89
C GLN A 143 2.52 -10.52 18.30
N TYR A 144 1.35 -10.46 18.88
CA TYR A 144 1.01 -11.16 20.11
C TYR A 144 -0.03 -12.23 19.78
N GLU A 145 0.19 -13.43 20.28
CA GLU A 145 -0.73 -14.54 20.11
C GLU A 145 -0.90 -15.29 21.44
N GLN A 146 -2.13 -15.54 21.82
CA GLN A 146 -2.49 -16.39 22.93
C GLN A 146 -3.42 -17.46 22.46
N ASP A 147 -2.98 -18.71 22.59
CA ASP A 147 -3.76 -19.92 22.28
C ASP A 147 -4.14 -20.61 23.59
N ARG A 148 -5.39 -21.01 23.67
CA ARG A 148 -5.92 -21.83 24.78
C ARG A 148 -6.44 -23.15 24.22
N SER A 149 -5.69 -24.22 24.46
CA SER A 149 -6.06 -25.58 24.08
C SER A 149 -6.32 -26.41 25.35
N GLY A 150 -7.61 -26.58 25.67
CA GLY A 150 -8.02 -27.20 26.93
C GLY A 150 -7.55 -26.40 28.15
N ASP A 151 -6.75 -27.03 29.01
CA ASP A 151 -6.17 -26.42 30.22
C ASP A 151 -4.82 -25.73 29.97
N GLN A 152 -4.28 -25.86 28.78
CA GLN A 152 -2.99 -25.22 28.43
C GLN A 152 -3.23 -23.87 27.78
N ILE A 153 -2.44 -22.89 28.25
CA ILE A 153 -2.38 -21.55 27.65
C ILE A 153 -0.96 -21.35 27.13
N SER A 154 -0.85 -21.17 25.84
CA SER A 154 0.39 -20.78 25.19
C SER A 154 0.33 -19.30 24.82
N THR A 155 1.39 -18.57 25.10
CA THR A 155 1.48 -17.14 24.76
C THR A 155 2.79 -16.92 24.01
N SER A 156 2.73 -16.27 22.88
CA SER A 156 3.88 -15.90 22.07
C SER A 156 3.88 -14.40 21.76
N LEU A 157 5.09 -13.84 21.72
CA LEU A 157 5.32 -12.47 21.27
C LEU A 157 6.39 -12.52 20.17
N GLY A 158 6.03 -12.06 18.99
CA GLY A 158 6.93 -11.97 17.83
C GLY A 158 7.24 -10.53 17.50
N LEU A 159 8.50 -10.24 17.19
CA LEU A 159 8.94 -8.97 16.61
C LEU A 159 9.62 -9.29 15.29
N ARG A 160 9.31 -8.48 14.26
CA ARG A 160 9.86 -8.63 12.94
C ARG A 160 10.27 -7.26 12.41
N LEU A 161 11.52 -7.19 11.95
CA LEU A 161 12.06 -6.03 11.26
C LEU A 161 12.57 -6.49 9.91
N GLY A 162 12.36 -5.72 8.87
CA GLY A 162 12.82 -6.11 7.54
C GLY A 162 12.41 -5.15 6.46
N TRP A 163 12.57 -5.59 5.26
CA TRP A 163 12.07 -4.94 4.06
C TRP A 163 11.31 -5.93 3.20
N LEU A 164 10.27 -5.43 2.57
CA LEU A 164 9.46 -6.15 1.61
C LEU A 164 9.69 -5.54 0.24
N ARG A 165 9.95 -6.38 -0.75
CA ARG A 165 10.00 -5.98 -2.14
C ARG A 165 8.82 -6.61 -2.87
N ASP A 166 7.90 -5.77 -3.34
CA ASP A 166 6.76 -6.23 -4.13
C ASP A 166 7.24 -6.51 -5.56
N THR A 167 7.47 -7.76 -5.91
CA THR A 167 7.76 -8.20 -7.27
C THR A 167 6.45 -8.66 -7.93
N THR A 168 6.34 -8.55 -9.24
CA THR A 168 5.08 -8.68 -10.01
C THR A 168 4.33 -10.00 -9.79
N ASP A 169 4.99 -11.07 -9.30
CA ASP A 169 4.38 -12.39 -9.13
C ASP A 169 4.37 -12.94 -7.71
N ASP A 170 5.22 -12.44 -6.78
CA ASP A 170 5.28 -12.93 -5.39
C ASP A 170 5.79 -11.86 -4.43
N GLU A 171 5.16 -11.73 -3.26
CA GLU A 171 5.71 -10.96 -2.14
C GLU A 171 6.92 -11.69 -1.56
N GLN A 172 8.12 -11.23 -1.82
CA GLN A 172 9.32 -11.76 -1.18
C GLN A 172 9.69 -10.95 0.05
N LEU A 173 9.52 -11.55 1.23
CA LEU A 173 9.94 -10.97 2.49
C LEU A 173 11.41 -11.36 2.77
N THR A 174 12.27 -10.37 2.85
CA THR A 174 13.68 -10.56 3.22
C THR A 174 13.92 -10.00 4.61
N TYR A 175 14.44 -10.83 5.51
CA TYR A 175 14.79 -10.46 6.89
C TYR A 175 16.27 -10.11 6.98
N ALA A 176 16.58 -9.14 7.81
CA ALA A 176 17.93 -8.84 8.29
C ALA A 176 18.07 -9.18 9.77
#